data_9666e4ebe9208b57c5869b5dd5dffd90
#
_entry.id   9666e4ebe9208b57c5869b5dd5dffd90
#
_cell.length_a   1.000
_cell.length_b   1.000
_cell.length_c   1.000
_cell.angle_alpha   90.00
_cell.angle_beta   90.00
_cell.angle_gamma   90.00
#
_symmetry.space_group_name_H-M   'P 1'
#
loop_
_entity.id
_entity.type
_entity.pdbx_description
1 polymer ?
#
loop_
_entity_poly.entity_id
_entity_poly.type
_entity_poly.pdbx_seq_one_letter_code
_entity_poly.pdbx_strand_id
1 'polypeptide(L)'
;MSLRGAVITLLLAAGCASAAQPELVTDRTTPARLAADAAMLKSLDRDVFSNGSYAGPTGKLGYRLMSPSAPQPGKRYPLIIVLHGSDAVGNDNNRQLGALALSWSAPAIRKRYPAYVVVPQFAERSANYSPSAADGLLAAKPGPNLPTLRALVETLKPQFAIDTDRIYVTGFSMGASAATQAVLQDQDMYAAAVAFSGIAPERASAAQLKDLPLLLVHGDADSENPIEPDRALFAALQRQPGGAKARLLEYRDLGHTVPADMLLATAWRDWLFAQHKTR
;
A
#
# COMPACT_ATOMS: atom_id res chain seq x y z
N MET A 1 62.71 -18.81 -33.44
CA MET A 1 61.96 -18.78 -32.16
C MET A 1 60.66 -17.99 -32.41
N SER A 2 59.57 -18.72 -32.53
CA SER A 2 58.24 -18.12 -32.82
C SER A 2 57.42 -18.09 -31.54
N LEU A 3 57.09 -16.86 -31.05
CA LEU A 3 56.16 -16.70 -29.93
C LEU A 3 54.72 -16.76 -30.47
N ARG A 4 54.01 -17.80 -30.07
CA ARG A 4 52.57 -17.92 -30.27
C ARG A 4 51.88 -17.19 -29.12
N GLY A 5 51.24 -16.03 -29.40
CA GLY A 5 50.36 -15.35 -28.47
C GLY A 5 49.04 -16.09 -28.36
N ALA A 6 48.68 -16.52 -27.16
CA ALA A 6 47.36 -17.06 -26.83
C ALA A 6 46.36 -15.91 -26.62
N VAL A 7 45.34 -15.84 -27.47
CA VAL A 7 44.20 -14.94 -27.29
C VAL A 7 43.22 -15.64 -26.32
N ILE A 8 43.10 -15.11 -25.10
CA ILE A 8 42.10 -15.56 -24.14
C ILE A 8 40.81 -14.79 -24.45
N THR A 9 39.86 -15.47 -25.07
CA THR A 9 38.50 -14.94 -25.26
C THR A 9 37.74 -15.06 -23.95
N LEU A 10 37.52 -13.93 -23.29
CA LEU A 10 36.69 -13.85 -22.08
C LEU A 10 35.22 -13.93 -22.54
N LEU A 11 34.59 -15.10 -22.40
CA LEU A 11 33.13 -15.25 -22.52
C LEU A 11 32.46 -14.62 -21.28
N LEU A 12 31.95 -13.38 -21.43
CA LEU A 12 31.03 -12.79 -20.48
C LEU A 12 29.70 -13.57 -20.58
N ALA A 13 29.50 -14.51 -19.67
CA ALA A 13 28.17 -15.07 -19.43
C ALA A 13 27.30 -14.01 -18.84
N ALA A 14 26.48 -13.37 -19.69
CA ALA A 14 25.37 -12.54 -19.22
C ALA A 14 24.37 -13.47 -18.55
N GLY A 15 24.46 -13.57 -17.22
CA GLY A 15 23.45 -14.23 -16.40
C GLY A 15 22.14 -13.42 -16.55
N CYS A 16 21.19 -13.92 -17.34
CA CYS A 16 19.82 -13.41 -17.30
C CYS A 16 19.28 -13.68 -15.91
N ALA A 17 19.27 -12.67 -15.05
CA ALA A 17 18.50 -12.73 -13.82
C ALA A 17 17.04 -12.95 -14.25
N SER A 18 16.48 -14.12 -13.89
CA SER A 18 15.05 -14.39 -14.14
C SER A 18 14.23 -13.31 -13.45
N ALA A 19 13.36 -12.64 -14.18
CA ALA A 19 12.42 -11.67 -13.61
C ALA A 19 11.60 -12.38 -12.52
N ALA A 20 11.42 -11.73 -11.37
CA ALA A 20 10.60 -12.30 -10.32
C ALA A 20 9.17 -12.54 -10.82
N GLN A 21 8.58 -13.66 -10.42
CA GLN A 21 7.20 -14.02 -10.76
C GLN A 21 6.26 -13.61 -9.62
N PRO A 22 4.95 -13.43 -9.90
CA PRO A 22 3.95 -13.29 -8.85
C PRO A 22 4.01 -14.46 -7.87
N GLU A 23 3.82 -14.16 -6.59
CA GLU A 23 3.73 -15.17 -5.55
C GLU A 23 2.28 -15.68 -5.50
N LEU A 24 2.06 -16.91 -5.95
CA LEU A 24 0.73 -17.54 -5.91
C LEU A 24 0.43 -17.98 -4.47
N VAL A 25 -0.66 -17.46 -3.92
CA VAL A 25 -1.11 -17.72 -2.56
C VAL A 25 -2.47 -18.41 -2.58
N THR A 26 -2.68 -19.31 -1.62
CA THR A 26 -4.02 -19.87 -1.34
C THR A 26 -4.39 -19.46 0.08
N ASP A 27 -5.49 -18.74 0.24
CA ASP A 27 -6.02 -18.43 1.57
C ASP A 27 -6.48 -19.75 2.23
N ARG A 28 -5.86 -20.08 3.35
CA ARG A 28 -6.16 -21.28 4.14
C ARG A 28 -6.90 -20.94 5.42
N THR A 29 -7.48 -19.74 5.51
CA THR A 29 -8.25 -19.35 6.69
C THR A 29 -9.47 -20.25 6.84
N THR A 30 -9.53 -20.95 7.96
CA THR A 30 -10.68 -21.81 8.25
C THR A 30 -11.92 -20.97 8.55
N PRO A 31 -13.15 -21.48 8.30
CA PRO A 31 -14.38 -20.76 8.66
C PRO A 31 -14.43 -20.32 10.13
N ALA A 32 -13.92 -21.16 11.04
CA ALA A 32 -13.85 -20.82 12.46
C ALA A 32 -12.90 -19.64 12.74
N ARG A 33 -11.74 -19.60 12.08
CA ARG A 33 -10.79 -18.50 12.20
C ARG A 33 -11.37 -17.22 11.59
N LEU A 34 -11.99 -17.31 10.42
CA LEU A 34 -12.66 -16.18 9.77
C LEU A 34 -13.73 -15.56 10.68
N ALA A 35 -14.58 -16.40 11.30
CA ALA A 35 -15.59 -15.94 12.24
C ALA A 35 -14.98 -15.29 13.48
N ALA A 36 -13.90 -15.84 14.02
CA ALA A 36 -13.20 -15.28 15.18
C ALA A 36 -12.56 -13.92 14.87
N ASP A 37 -11.90 -13.80 13.73
CA ASP A 37 -11.28 -12.56 13.29
C ASP A 37 -12.32 -11.47 12.99
N ALA A 38 -13.45 -11.83 12.36
CA ALA A 38 -14.57 -10.91 12.14
C ALA A 38 -15.20 -10.45 13.46
N ALA A 39 -15.39 -11.33 14.42
CA ALA A 39 -15.89 -10.99 15.74
C ALA A 39 -14.92 -10.07 16.50
N MET A 40 -13.61 -10.36 16.43
CA MET A 40 -12.59 -9.47 16.99
C MET A 40 -12.65 -8.09 16.37
N LEU A 41 -12.61 -7.97 15.04
CA LEU A 41 -12.65 -6.68 14.34
C LEU A 41 -13.90 -5.86 14.70
N LYS A 42 -15.05 -6.54 14.84
CA LYS A 42 -16.32 -5.92 15.24
C LYS A 42 -16.29 -5.41 16.69
N SER A 43 -15.52 -6.04 17.57
CA SER A 43 -15.40 -5.68 18.99
C SER A 43 -14.39 -4.56 19.25
N LEU A 44 -13.59 -4.16 18.25
CA LEU A 44 -12.56 -3.15 18.42
C LEU A 44 -13.18 -1.79 18.69
N ASP A 45 -12.61 -1.11 19.69
CA ASP A 45 -12.99 0.24 20.06
C ASP A 45 -12.55 1.23 18.95
N ARG A 46 -13.52 1.93 18.38
CA ARG A 46 -13.30 2.96 17.37
C ARG A 46 -12.83 4.28 17.96
N ASP A 47 -13.07 4.51 19.25
CA ASP A 47 -12.73 5.76 19.94
C ASP A 47 -11.23 5.89 20.21
N VAL A 48 -10.46 4.81 20.02
CA VAL A 48 -8.99 4.91 19.97
C VAL A 48 -8.48 5.74 18.79
N PHE A 49 -9.35 5.97 17.79
CA PHE A 49 -9.11 6.88 16.67
C PHE A 49 -9.80 8.23 16.94
N SER A 50 -9.04 9.21 17.38
CA SER A 50 -9.56 10.57 17.58
C SER A 50 -10.05 11.21 16.29
N ASN A 51 -11.04 12.09 16.39
CA ASN A 51 -11.56 12.84 15.26
C ASN A 51 -10.63 14.01 14.90
N GLY A 52 -10.39 14.20 13.61
CA GLY A 52 -9.67 15.34 13.07
C GLY A 52 -10.33 15.89 11.82
N SER A 53 -9.95 17.10 11.45
CA SER A 53 -10.37 17.75 10.22
C SER A 53 -9.28 18.69 9.76
N TYR A 54 -9.04 18.71 8.46
CA TYR A 54 -8.03 19.53 7.82
C TYR A 54 -8.64 20.29 6.63
N ALA A 55 -8.41 21.61 6.58
CA ALA A 55 -8.77 22.43 5.44
C ALA A 55 -7.54 22.52 4.52
N GLY A 56 -7.60 21.80 3.41
CA GLY A 56 -6.48 21.67 2.48
C GLY A 56 -6.77 22.36 1.14
N PRO A 57 -5.82 22.25 0.19
CA PRO A 57 -5.87 22.98 -1.09
C PRO A 57 -7.07 22.60 -1.97
N THR A 58 -7.62 21.40 -1.82
CA THR A 58 -8.76 20.93 -2.65
C THR A 58 -10.04 20.75 -1.82
N GLY A 59 -10.07 21.26 -0.59
CA GLY A 59 -11.25 21.21 0.26
C GLY A 59 -10.98 20.63 1.65
N LYS A 60 -12.06 20.44 2.41
CA LYS A 60 -12.00 19.91 3.76
C LYS A 60 -11.87 18.38 3.72
N LEU A 61 -10.96 17.85 4.52
CA LEU A 61 -10.71 16.42 4.70
C LEU A 61 -10.92 16.03 6.16
N GLY A 62 -11.96 15.24 6.43
CA GLY A 62 -12.14 14.58 7.71
C GLY A 62 -11.11 13.44 7.85
N TYR A 63 -10.61 13.20 9.05
CA TYR A 63 -9.74 12.05 9.29
C TYR A 63 -9.91 11.51 10.70
N ARG A 64 -9.52 10.26 10.89
CA ARG A 64 -9.39 9.63 12.20
C ARG A 64 -7.92 9.35 12.44
N LEU A 65 -7.45 9.58 13.67
CA LEU A 65 -6.04 9.43 14.04
C LEU A 65 -5.90 8.58 15.30
N MET A 66 -5.17 7.47 15.20
CA MET A 66 -4.76 6.65 16.34
C MET A 66 -3.28 6.93 16.66
N SER A 67 -3.00 7.19 17.93
CA SER A 67 -1.63 7.30 18.44
C SER A 67 -1.07 5.96 18.88
N PRO A 68 0.27 5.80 18.97
CA PRO A 68 0.89 4.64 19.62
C PRO A 68 0.32 4.40 21.01
N SER A 69 0.17 3.14 21.44
CA SER A 69 -0.46 2.79 22.71
C SER A 69 0.33 3.23 23.95
N ALA A 70 1.65 3.36 23.84
CA ALA A 70 2.55 3.76 24.93
C ALA A 70 3.70 4.59 24.32
N PRO A 71 3.45 5.86 23.94
CA PRO A 71 4.49 6.68 23.35
C PRO A 71 5.55 7.00 24.40
N GLN A 72 6.83 6.84 24.04
CA GLN A 72 7.97 7.13 24.90
C GLN A 72 8.49 8.54 24.57
N PRO A 73 8.87 9.34 25.58
CA PRO A 73 9.47 10.64 25.36
C PRO A 73 10.70 10.57 24.44
N GLY A 74 10.77 11.48 23.48
CA GLY A 74 11.88 11.58 22.52
C GLY A 74 11.90 10.52 21.41
N LYS A 75 11.05 9.50 21.46
CA LYS A 75 10.96 8.48 20.41
C LYS A 75 10.01 8.91 19.29
N ARG A 76 10.44 8.71 18.04
CA ARG A 76 9.59 8.89 16.86
C ARG A 76 9.01 7.56 16.40
N TYR A 77 7.81 7.60 15.82
CA TYR A 77 7.04 6.42 15.41
C TYR A 77 6.63 6.51 13.94
N PRO A 78 6.53 5.39 13.24
CA PRO A 78 6.01 5.38 11.87
C PRO A 78 4.63 6.03 11.78
N LEU A 79 4.32 6.56 10.59
CA LEU A 79 2.97 6.96 10.21
C LEU A 79 2.42 5.97 9.18
N ILE A 80 1.25 5.41 9.47
CA ILE A 80 0.50 4.56 8.55
C ILE A 80 -0.69 5.37 8.03
N ILE A 81 -0.80 5.51 6.73
CA ILE A 81 -1.95 6.13 6.06
C ILE A 81 -2.81 5.00 5.51
N VAL A 82 -4.07 4.89 5.95
CA VAL A 82 -4.99 3.84 5.49
C VAL A 82 -6.12 4.46 4.68
N LEU A 83 -6.20 4.12 3.40
CA LEU A 83 -7.15 4.67 2.44
C LEU A 83 -8.30 3.70 2.21
N HIS A 84 -9.52 4.21 2.34
CA HIS A 84 -10.77 3.44 2.26
C HIS A 84 -11.22 3.13 0.83
N GLY A 85 -12.05 2.11 0.66
CA GLY A 85 -12.73 1.77 -0.58
C GLY A 85 -13.83 2.77 -0.97
N SER A 86 -14.43 2.58 -2.14
CA SER A 86 -15.48 3.48 -2.65
C SER A 86 -16.76 3.49 -1.82
N ASP A 87 -17.00 2.43 -1.07
CA ASP A 87 -18.14 2.27 -0.14
C ASP A 87 -18.12 3.25 1.03
N ALA A 88 -16.96 3.80 1.37
CA ALA A 88 -16.78 4.74 2.48
C ALA A 88 -16.61 6.20 2.03
N VAL A 89 -16.80 6.50 0.74
CA VAL A 89 -16.85 7.87 0.25
C VAL A 89 -17.95 8.64 1.00
N GLY A 90 -17.60 9.82 1.52
CA GLY A 90 -18.49 10.62 2.34
C GLY A 90 -17.77 11.61 3.25
N ASN A 91 -18.49 12.14 4.23
CA ASN A 91 -18.01 13.16 5.15
C ASN A 91 -18.49 12.96 6.61
N ASP A 92 -18.96 11.74 6.93
CA ASP A 92 -19.42 11.39 8.29
C ASP A 92 -18.27 11.15 9.26
N ASN A 93 -17.04 11.10 8.76
CA ASN A 93 -15.81 10.81 9.48
C ASN A 93 -15.88 9.51 10.32
N ASN A 94 -16.58 8.49 9.80
CA ASN A 94 -16.77 7.20 10.47
C ASN A 94 -16.66 5.99 9.54
N ARG A 95 -17.22 6.03 8.32
CA ARG A 95 -17.25 4.88 7.40
C ARG A 95 -15.85 4.43 6.96
N GLN A 96 -14.88 5.35 6.88
CA GLN A 96 -13.49 5.03 6.53
C GLN A 96 -12.81 4.08 7.52
N LEU A 97 -13.34 3.92 8.74
CA LEU A 97 -12.88 2.93 9.71
C LEU A 97 -13.40 1.52 9.36
N GLY A 98 -13.08 1.04 8.15
CA GLY A 98 -13.34 -0.32 7.72
C GLY A 98 -12.37 -1.34 8.33
N ALA A 99 -12.50 -2.62 7.96
CA ALA A 99 -11.74 -3.73 8.55
C ALA A 99 -10.21 -3.52 8.47
N LEU A 100 -9.69 -3.03 7.34
CA LEU A 100 -8.26 -2.78 7.17
C LEU A 100 -7.75 -1.70 8.15
N ALA A 101 -8.49 -0.61 8.33
CA ALA A 101 -8.15 0.44 9.28
C ALA A 101 -8.24 -0.06 10.72
N LEU A 102 -9.36 -0.71 11.08
CA LEU A 102 -9.57 -1.24 12.43
C LEU A 102 -8.55 -2.32 12.79
N SER A 103 -8.04 -3.11 11.84
CA SER A 103 -7.03 -4.13 12.11
C SER A 103 -5.77 -3.58 12.79
N TRP A 104 -5.46 -2.30 12.59
CA TRP A 104 -4.33 -1.63 13.25
C TRP A 104 -4.59 -1.35 14.74
N SER A 105 -5.85 -1.27 15.17
CA SER A 105 -6.20 -1.09 16.59
C SER A 105 -6.28 -2.38 17.37
N ALA A 106 -6.21 -3.56 16.71
CA ALA A 106 -6.20 -4.84 17.38
C ALA A 106 -5.05 -4.90 18.41
N PRO A 107 -5.30 -5.30 19.68
CA PRO A 107 -4.33 -5.14 20.78
C PRO A 107 -2.96 -5.74 20.48
N ALA A 108 -2.91 -6.94 19.89
CA ALA A 108 -1.65 -7.60 19.54
C ALA A 108 -0.89 -6.84 18.45
N ILE A 109 -1.59 -6.33 17.43
CA ILE A 109 -1.02 -5.53 16.34
C ILE A 109 -0.51 -4.20 16.87
N ARG A 110 -1.33 -3.48 17.63
CA ARG A 110 -0.99 -2.18 18.20
C ARG A 110 0.21 -2.24 19.16
N LYS A 111 0.34 -3.35 19.92
CA LYS A 111 1.48 -3.60 20.79
C LYS A 111 2.76 -3.90 20.02
N ARG A 112 2.66 -4.72 18.94
CA ARG A 112 3.82 -5.14 18.14
C ARG A 112 4.32 -4.03 17.21
N TYR A 113 3.40 -3.21 16.67
CA TYR A 113 3.66 -2.17 15.67
C TYR A 113 3.22 -0.79 16.17
N PRO A 114 3.88 -0.22 17.19
CA PRO A 114 3.52 1.10 17.68
C PRO A 114 3.75 2.14 16.58
N ALA A 115 2.66 2.77 16.14
CA ALA A 115 2.65 3.75 15.05
C ALA A 115 1.51 4.76 15.25
N TYR A 116 1.62 5.91 14.58
CA TYR A 116 0.46 6.72 14.27
C TYR A 116 -0.27 6.11 13.08
N VAL A 117 -1.59 6.05 13.15
CA VAL A 117 -2.42 5.57 12.02
C VAL A 117 -3.43 6.64 11.69
N VAL A 118 -3.34 7.21 10.49
CA VAL A 118 -4.27 8.21 9.99
C VAL A 118 -5.17 7.59 8.92
N VAL A 119 -6.47 7.80 9.07
CA VAL A 119 -7.51 7.26 8.19
C VAL A 119 -8.34 8.43 7.69
N PRO A 120 -7.98 9.07 6.56
CA PRO A 120 -8.76 10.13 5.97
C PRO A 120 -10.06 9.60 5.37
N GLN A 121 -11.11 10.44 5.33
CA GLN A 121 -12.33 10.16 4.58
C GLN A 121 -12.48 11.16 3.45
N PHE A 122 -12.55 10.66 2.23
CA PHE A 122 -12.72 11.48 1.04
C PHE A 122 -14.21 11.67 0.74
N ALA A 123 -14.61 12.92 0.50
CA ALA A 123 -15.99 13.25 0.14
C ALA A 123 -16.38 12.81 -1.28
N GLU A 124 -15.39 12.51 -2.12
CA GLU A 124 -15.51 12.01 -3.48
C GLU A 124 -14.43 10.97 -3.77
N ARG A 125 -14.46 10.36 -4.94
CA ARG A 125 -13.49 9.30 -5.28
C ARG A 125 -12.05 9.79 -5.24
N SER A 126 -11.20 9.06 -4.51
CA SER A 126 -9.75 9.32 -4.40
C SER A 126 -8.94 8.72 -5.54
N ALA A 127 -9.53 7.81 -6.30
CA ALA A 127 -9.00 7.31 -7.56
C ALA A 127 -10.14 7.05 -8.54
N ASN A 128 -9.92 7.35 -9.82
CA ASN A 128 -10.80 7.04 -10.94
C ASN A 128 -10.11 6.05 -11.88
N TYR A 129 -10.87 5.42 -12.76
CA TYR A 129 -10.35 4.41 -13.67
C TYR A 129 -10.69 4.75 -15.11
N SER A 130 -9.75 4.54 -16.02
CA SER A 130 -9.97 4.65 -17.46
C SER A 130 -9.10 3.63 -18.19
N PRO A 131 -9.52 3.15 -19.37
CA PRO A 131 -8.66 2.32 -20.20
C PRO A 131 -7.36 3.06 -20.55
N SER A 132 -6.23 2.35 -20.43
CA SER A 132 -4.93 2.83 -20.90
C SER A 132 -4.92 2.81 -22.45
N ALA A 133 -4.44 3.89 -23.06
CA ALA A 133 -4.27 3.96 -24.50
C ALA A 133 -3.20 2.98 -25.03
N ALA A 134 -2.32 2.49 -24.14
CA ALA A 134 -1.21 1.62 -24.53
C ALA A 134 -1.61 0.15 -24.73
N ASP A 135 -2.61 -0.34 -23.99
CA ASP A 135 -2.98 -1.76 -23.95
C ASP A 135 -4.46 -2.04 -23.67
N GLY A 136 -5.26 -1.00 -23.46
CA GLY A 136 -6.70 -1.12 -23.16
C GLY A 136 -7.02 -1.60 -21.75
N LEU A 137 -6.03 -1.94 -20.93
CA LEU A 137 -6.25 -2.31 -19.52
C LEU A 137 -6.74 -1.09 -18.71
N LEU A 138 -7.54 -1.33 -17.68
CA LEU A 138 -7.89 -0.27 -16.75
C LEU A 138 -6.63 0.26 -16.06
N ALA A 139 -6.54 1.57 -15.94
CA ALA A 139 -5.49 2.25 -15.22
C ALA A 139 -6.08 3.24 -14.23
N ALA A 140 -5.55 3.27 -13.01
CA ALA A 140 -5.93 4.24 -12.02
C ALA A 140 -5.43 5.64 -12.41
N LYS A 141 -6.28 6.62 -12.17
CA LYS A 141 -5.98 8.06 -12.27
C LYS A 141 -6.19 8.70 -10.89
N PRO A 142 -5.38 9.68 -10.50
CA PRO A 142 -5.52 10.31 -9.20
C PRO A 142 -6.86 11.04 -9.07
N GLY A 143 -7.48 10.93 -7.89
CA GLY A 143 -8.60 11.78 -7.53
C GLY A 143 -8.14 13.18 -7.12
N PRO A 144 -9.05 14.17 -7.12
CA PRO A 144 -8.71 15.57 -6.88
C PRO A 144 -8.28 15.87 -5.44
N ASN A 145 -8.53 14.96 -4.51
CA ASN A 145 -8.29 15.14 -3.08
C ASN A 145 -6.89 14.69 -2.59
N LEU A 146 -6.08 14.04 -3.44
CA LEU A 146 -4.72 13.61 -3.07
C LEU A 146 -3.78 14.77 -2.69
N PRO A 147 -3.83 15.96 -3.29
CA PRO A 147 -3.06 17.10 -2.81
C PRO A 147 -3.42 17.51 -1.37
N THR A 148 -4.70 17.41 -0.98
CA THR A 148 -5.12 17.67 0.42
C THR A 148 -4.62 16.57 1.37
N LEU A 149 -4.61 15.30 0.95
CA LEU A 149 -3.98 14.22 1.72
C LEU A 149 -2.49 14.51 1.97
N ARG A 150 -1.76 14.89 0.93
CA ARG A 150 -0.35 15.26 1.04
C ARG A 150 -0.15 16.38 2.05
N ALA A 151 -0.90 17.46 1.93
CA ALA A 151 -0.83 18.62 2.81
C ALA A 151 -1.20 18.27 4.27
N LEU A 152 -2.18 17.38 4.49
CA LEU A 152 -2.49 16.84 5.81
C LEU A 152 -1.27 16.13 6.41
N VAL A 153 -0.62 15.23 5.68
CA VAL A 153 0.56 14.51 6.17
C VAL A 153 1.68 15.47 6.55
N GLU A 154 1.94 16.50 5.72
CA GLU A 154 2.94 17.53 6.04
C GLU A 154 2.58 18.29 7.33
N THR A 155 1.31 18.56 7.57
CA THR A 155 0.83 19.22 8.78
C THR A 155 0.97 18.33 10.02
N LEU A 156 0.78 17.01 9.90
CA LEU A 156 0.90 16.08 11.02
C LEU A 156 2.36 15.85 11.46
N LYS A 157 3.32 15.92 10.54
CA LYS A 157 4.75 15.69 10.83
C LYS A 157 5.30 16.53 12.00
N PRO A 158 5.09 17.85 12.08
CA PRO A 158 5.55 18.66 13.21
C PRO A 158 4.67 18.55 14.45
N GLN A 159 3.40 18.15 14.32
CA GLN A 159 2.47 18.08 15.44
C GLN A 159 2.64 16.81 16.27
N PHE A 160 3.15 15.75 15.68
CA PHE A 160 3.32 14.45 16.30
C PHE A 160 4.75 13.95 16.15
N ALA A 161 5.17 13.05 17.04
CA ALA A 161 6.50 12.44 17.01
C ALA A 161 6.60 11.40 15.86
N ILE A 162 6.38 11.84 14.62
CA ILE A 162 6.41 10.99 13.44
C ILE A 162 7.86 10.80 12.97
N ASP A 163 8.22 9.54 12.69
CA ASP A 163 9.44 9.18 11.99
C ASP A 163 9.23 9.40 10.48
N THR A 164 9.81 10.47 9.96
CA THR A 164 9.64 10.87 8.57
C THR A 164 10.30 9.93 7.57
N ASP A 165 11.19 9.05 8.00
CA ASP A 165 11.79 8.02 7.17
C ASP A 165 10.93 6.74 7.11
N ARG A 166 9.82 6.68 7.87
CA ARG A 166 8.89 5.56 7.95
C ARG A 166 7.43 6.01 7.81
N ILE A 167 7.10 6.60 6.69
CA ILE A 167 5.72 6.94 6.33
C ILE A 167 5.27 5.91 5.30
N TYR A 168 4.19 5.21 5.60
CA TYR A 168 3.65 4.14 4.78
C TYR A 168 2.23 4.46 4.36
N VAL A 169 1.84 4.01 3.18
CA VAL A 169 0.46 4.11 2.70
C VAL A 169 -0.08 2.73 2.35
N THR A 170 -1.31 2.47 2.74
CA THR A 170 -2.04 1.25 2.38
C THR A 170 -3.50 1.58 2.09
N GLY A 171 -4.16 0.73 1.34
CA GLY A 171 -5.57 0.89 1.06
C GLY A 171 -6.19 -0.35 0.42
N PHE A 172 -7.52 -0.33 0.34
CA PHE A 172 -8.31 -1.36 -0.29
C PHE A 172 -9.13 -0.77 -1.44
N SER A 173 -9.24 -1.52 -2.56
CA SER A 173 -10.07 -1.14 -3.71
C SER A 173 -9.67 0.24 -4.26
N MET A 174 -10.58 1.20 -4.32
CA MET A 174 -10.28 2.59 -4.65
C MET A 174 -9.13 3.17 -3.81
N GLY A 175 -9.05 2.83 -2.53
CA GLY A 175 -7.99 3.27 -1.64
C GLY A 175 -6.62 2.67 -1.98
N ALA A 176 -6.56 1.44 -2.49
CA ALA A 176 -5.33 0.82 -2.98
C ALA A 176 -4.82 1.56 -4.23
N SER A 177 -5.73 1.86 -5.15
CA SER A 177 -5.43 2.67 -6.34
C SER A 177 -4.97 4.07 -5.97
N ALA A 178 -5.62 4.70 -4.99
CA ALA A 178 -5.22 6.01 -4.47
C ALA A 178 -3.85 5.97 -3.77
N ALA A 179 -3.50 4.87 -3.09
CA ALA A 179 -2.20 4.70 -2.44
C ALA A 179 -1.07 4.71 -3.48
N THR A 180 -1.21 3.96 -4.57
CA THR A 180 -0.21 3.95 -5.65
C THR A 180 -0.13 5.30 -6.37
N GLN A 181 -1.25 6.00 -6.55
CA GLN A 181 -1.27 7.35 -7.12
C GLN A 181 -0.64 8.40 -6.19
N ALA A 182 -0.86 8.29 -4.88
CA ALA A 182 -0.23 9.19 -3.89
C ALA A 182 1.31 9.05 -3.92
N VAL A 183 1.81 7.81 -4.03
CA VAL A 183 3.25 7.56 -4.18
C VAL A 183 3.79 8.17 -5.47
N LEU A 184 3.09 8.02 -6.59
CA LEU A 184 3.52 8.61 -7.87
C LEU A 184 3.61 10.14 -7.83
N GLN A 185 2.73 10.79 -7.06
CA GLN A 185 2.73 12.24 -6.91
C GLN A 185 3.82 12.75 -5.97
N ASP A 186 4.27 11.93 -5.00
CA ASP A 186 5.28 12.34 -4.02
C ASP A 186 6.08 11.12 -3.53
N GLN A 187 7.05 10.69 -4.33
CA GLN A 187 7.87 9.50 -4.05
C GLN A 187 8.74 9.70 -2.80
N ASP A 188 9.15 10.93 -2.51
CA ASP A 188 10.00 11.24 -1.36
C ASP A 188 9.25 11.19 -0.01
N MET A 189 7.93 11.19 -0.05
CA MET A 189 7.13 11.10 1.18
C MET A 189 7.13 9.69 1.76
N TYR A 190 7.02 8.66 0.94
CA TYR A 190 6.68 7.30 1.37
C TYR A 190 7.89 6.38 1.40
N ALA A 191 7.99 5.57 2.45
CA ALA A 191 8.98 4.50 2.57
C ALA A 191 8.52 3.19 1.91
N ALA A 192 7.23 2.93 1.86
CA ALA A 192 6.62 1.77 1.20
C ALA A 192 5.11 1.95 1.03
N ALA A 193 4.53 1.11 0.14
CA ALA A 193 3.09 1.02 -0.04
C ALA A 193 2.60 -0.44 -0.06
N VAL A 194 1.36 -0.66 0.42
CA VAL A 194 0.64 -1.94 0.30
C VAL A 194 -0.73 -1.67 -0.30
N ALA A 195 -1.01 -2.26 -1.44
CA ALA A 195 -2.25 -2.07 -2.19
C ALA A 195 -3.05 -3.38 -2.26
N PHE A 196 -4.27 -3.38 -1.70
CA PHE A 196 -5.17 -4.53 -1.70
C PHE A 196 -6.28 -4.37 -2.72
N SER A 197 -6.36 -5.24 -3.72
CA SER A 197 -7.44 -5.32 -4.73
C SER A 197 -7.72 -3.97 -5.41
N GLY A 198 -6.67 -3.22 -5.77
CA GLY A 198 -6.76 -1.95 -6.47
C GLY A 198 -6.70 -2.12 -7.99
N ILE A 199 -6.83 -1.01 -8.69
CA ILE A 199 -6.37 -0.89 -10.08
C ILE A 199 -5.02 -0.19 -10.05
N ALA A 200 -4.01 -0.80 -10.64
CA ALA A 200 -2.68 -0.22 -10.75
C ALA A 200 -2.69 1.07 -11.61
N PRO A 201 -1.74 1.98 -11.43
CA PRO A 201 -1.47 3.04 -12.40
C PRO A 201 -1.00 2.45 -13.74
N GLU A 202 -0.88 3.30 -14.74
CA GLU A 202 -0.36 2.87 -16.04
C GLU A 202 1.02 2.20 -15.89
N ARG A 203 1.27 1.12 -16.61
CA ARG A 203 2.57 0.42 -16.59
C ARG A 203 3.76 1.31 -16.96
N ALA A 204 3.54 2.41 -17.69
CA ALA A 204 4.56 3.41 -17.96
C ALA A 204 5.11 4.07 -16.69
N SER A 205 4.35 4.05 -15.58
CA SER A 205 4.79 4.56 -14.28
C SER A 205 5.83 3.66 -13.58
N ALA A 206 6.14 2.49 -14.12
CA ALA A 206 7.08 1.54 -13.50
C ALA A 206 8.47 2.14 -13.26
N ALA A 207 8.96 2.98 -14.17
CA ALA A 207 10.25 3.66 -14.00
C ALA A 207 10.28 4.57 -12.77
N GLN A 208 9.14 5.20 -12.44
CA GLN A 208 9.01 6.07 -11.28
C GLN A 208 8.86 5.28 -9.98
N LEU A 209 8.27 4.09 -10.03
CA LEU A 209 7.98 3.26 -8.85
C LEU A 209 9.07 2.23 -8.53
N LYS A 210 10.09 2.07 -9.38
CA LYS A 210 11.08 0.97 -9.28
C LYS A 210 11.82 0.89 -7.95
N ASP A 211 12.09 2.03 -7.33
CA ASP A 211 12.86 2.11 -6.08
C ASP A 211 11.99 2.06 -4.81
N LEU A 212 10.66 2.16 -4.97
CA LEU A 212 9.73 2.07 -3.86
C LEU A 212 9.43 0.60 -3.51
N PRO A 213 9.59 0.17 -2.24
CA PRO A 213 9.02 -1.08 -1.76
C PRO A 213 7.49 -1.07 -1.92
N LEU A 214 6.97 -1.86 -2.87
CA LEU A 214 5.55 -1.94 -3.20
C LEU A 214 5.07 -3.38 -3.07
N LEU A 215 4.05 -3.60 -2.25
CA LEU A 215 3.35 -4.88 -2.14
C LEU A 215 1.96 -4.75 -2.74
N LEU A 216 1.75 -5.42 -3.86
CA LEU A 216 0.44 -5.59 -4.48
C LEU A 216 -0.17 -6.91 -3.97
N VAL A 217 -1.43 -6.89 -3.57
CA VAL A 217 -2.16 -8.06 -3.07
C VAL A 217 -3.50 -8.11 -3.79
N HIS A 218 -3.75 -9.16 -4.56
CA HIS A 218 -4.93 -9.22 -5.41
C HIS A 218 -5.48 -10.64 -5.54
N GLY A 219 -6.80 -10.78 -5.58
CA GLY A 219 -7.48 -12.02 -5.92
C GLY A 219 -7.60 -12.24 -7.42
N ASP A 220 -7.34 -13.44 -7.92
CA ASP A 220 -7.43 -13.74 -9.35
C ASP A 220 -8.89 -13.91 -9.85
N ALA A 221 -9.85 -14.01 -8.92
CA ALA A 221 -11.29 -14.03 -9.21
C ALA A 221 -11.98 -12.71 -8.89
N ASP A 222 -11.23 -11.60 -8.76
CA ASP A 222 -11.79 -10.26 -8.53
C ASP A 222 -12.53 -9.77 -9.78
N SER A 223 -13.86 -9.71 -9.69
CA SER A 223 -14.73 -9.27 -10.78
C SER A 223 -15.06 -7.77 -10.76
N GLU A 224 -14.72 -7.06 -9.67
CA GLU A 224 -14.92 -5.62 -9.56
C GLU A 224 -13.70 -4.84 -10.06
N ASN A 225 -12.52 -5.23 -9.59
CA ASN A 225 -11.23 -4.72 -10.04
C ASN A 225 -10.42 -5.87 -10.64
N PRO A 226 -10.30 -5.99 -11.97
CA PRO A 226 -9.53 -7.08 -12.56
C PRO A 226 -8.05 -7.00 -12.18
N ILE A 227 -7.40 -8.16 -11.98
CA ILE A 227 -6.00 -8.25 -11.54
C ILE A 227 -5.00 -7.87 -12.64
N GLU A 228 -5.42 -7.88 -13.92
CA GLU A 228 -4.53 -7.69 -15.08
C GLU A 228 -3.72 -6.39 -15.04
N PRO A 229 -4.24 -5.24 -14.60
CA PRO A 229 -3.45 -4.03 -14.39
C PRO A 229 -2.29 -4.21 -13.39
N ASP A 230 -2.52 -4.91 -12.28
CA ASP A 230 -1.48 -5.19 -11.28
C ASP A 230 -0.40 -6.12 -11.83
N ARG A 231 -0.80 -7.18 -12.56
CA ARG A 231 0.13 -8.07 -13.27
C ARG A 231 0.98 -7.31 -14.29
N ALA A 232 0.34 -6.41 -15.07
CA ALA A 232 1.02 -5.61 -16.08
C ALA A 232 2.03 -4.62 -15.46
N LEU A 233 1.64 -3.92 -14.39
CA LEU A 233 2.55 -3.04 -13.64
C LEU A 233 3.70 -3.83 -13.02
N PHE A 234 3.41 -4.94 -12.34
CA PHE A 234 4.43 -5.80 -11.72
C PHE A 234 5.45 -6.28 -12.75
N ALA A 235 4.98 -6.81 -13.89
CA ALA A 235 5.86 -7.24 -14.97
C ALA A 235 6.71 -6.09 -15.54
N ALA A 236 6.16 -4.87 -15.63
CA ALA A 236 6.91 -3.69 -16.05
C ALA A 236 7.96 -3.26 -15.02
N LEU A 237 7.65 -3.36 -13.73
CA LEU A 237 8.57 -3.09 -12.63
C LEU A 237 9.75 -4.07 -12.65
N GLN A 238 9.49 -5.37 -12.83
CA GLN A 238 10.56 -6.39 -12.88
C GLN A 238 11.52 -6.20 -14.06
N ARG A 239 11.12 -5.48 -15.10
CA ARG A 239 11.98 -5.13 -16.24
C ARG A 239 12.84 -3.88 -16.02
N GLN A 240 12.64 -3.15 -14.92
CA GLN A 240 13.45 -1.96 -14.62
C GLN A 240 14.89 -2.35 -14.25
N PRO A 241 15.89 -1.53 -14.61
CA PRO A 241 17.28 -1.77 -14.21
C PRO A 241 17.43 -1.86 -12.68
N GLY A 242 18.15 -2.89 -12.21
CA GLY A 242 18.35 -3.13 -10.78
C GLY A 242 17.28 -4.00 -10.12
N GLY A 243 16.25 -4.40 -10.88
CA GLY A 243 15.10 -5.11 -10.35
C GLY A 243 14.22 -4.20 -9.47
N ALA A 244 12.95 -4.52 -9.36
CA ALA A 244 12.07 -3.73 -8.52
C ALA A 244 12.01 -4.30 -7.10
N LYS A 245 11.81 -3.40 -6.14
CA LYS A 245 11.46 -3.77 -4.76
C LYS A 245 9.98 -4.16 -4.64
N ALA A 246 9.31 -4.40 -5.76
CA ALA A 246 7.90 -4.74 -5.82
C ALA A 246 7.68 -6.24 -5.69
N ARG A 247 6.58 -6.60 -5.01
CA ARG A 247 6.04 -7.97 -4.90
C ARG A 247 4.59 -7.96 -5.32
N LEU A 248 4.12 -9.04 -5.90
CA LEU A 248 2.71 -9.30 -6.17
C LEU A 248 2.33 -10.63 -5.52
N LEU A 249 1.41 -10.56 -4.55
CA LEU A 249 0.74 -11.73 -3.99
C LEU A 249 -0.58 -11.92 -4.73
N GLU A 250 -0.67 -12.99 -5.49
CA GLU A 250 -1.85 -13.35 -6.25
C GLU A 250 -2.61 -14.46 -5.52
N TYR A 251 -3.78 -14.12 -5.00
CA TYR A 251 -4.62 -15.04 -4.23
C TYR A 251 -5.56 -15.81 -5.15
N ARG A 252 -5.47 -17.14 -5.11
CA ARG A 252 -6.30 -18.04 -5.92
C ARG A 252 -7.75 -18.01 -5.46
N ASP A 253 -8.67 -17.97 -6.44
CA ASP A 253 -10.14 -18.02 -6.23
C ASP A 253 -10.67 -16.93 -5.29
N LEU A 254 -9.88 -15.88 -5.03
CA LEU A 254 -10.28 -14.78 -4.17
C LEU A 254 -10.93 -13.66 -4.99
N GLY A 255 -12.14 -13.26 -4.60
CA GLY A 255 -12.85 -12.11 -5.16
C GLY A 255 -12.38 -10.76 -4.60
N HIS A 256 -13.22 -9.74 -4.76
CA HIS A 256 -12.93 -8.36 -4.34
C HIS A 256 -12.92 -8.17 -2.83
N THR A 257 -11.80 -8.46 -2.15
CA THR A 257 -11.67 -8.32 -0.70
C THR A 257 -10.20 -8.21 -0.27
N VAL A 258 -9.97 -7.75 0.97
CA VAL A 258 -8.67 -7.98 1.63
C VAL A 258 -8.63 -9.44 2.07
N PRO A 259 -7.56 -10.21 1.74
CA PRO A 259 -7.47 -11.60 2.15
C PRO A 259 -7.64 -11.76 3.67
N ALA A 260 -8.46 -12.73 4.10
CA ALA A 260 -8.80 -12.88 5.50
C ALA A 260 -7.58 -13.22 6.35
N ASP A 261 -6.66 -14.02 5.82
CA ASP A 261 -5.40 -14.36 6.47
C ASP A 261 -4.43 -13.18 6.61
N MET A 262 -4.66 -12.06 5.90
CA MET A 262 -3.83 -10.85 5.99
C MET A 262 -4.38 -9.79 6.95
N LEU A 263 -5.67 -9.75 7.25
CA LEU A 263 -6.28 -8.67 8.06
C LEU A 263 -5.60 -8.50 9.43
N LEU A 264 -5.34 -9.61 10.13
CA LEU A 264 -4.67 -9.62 11.44
C LEU A 264 -3.27 -10.25 11.40
N ALA A 265 -2.73 -10.52 10.20
CA ALA A 265 -1.40 -11.10 10.05
C ALA A 265 -0.28 -10.13 10.40
N THR A 266 0.83 -10.70 10.87
CA THR A 266 2.04 -9.96 11.16
C THR A 266 3.00 -9.90 9.96
N ALA A 267 3.02 -10.90 9.09
CA ALA A 267 4.04 -11.06 8.06
C ALA A 267 4.18 -9.84 7.13
N TRP A 268 3.07 -9.32 6.58
CA TRP A 268 3.13 -8.13 5.72
C TRP A 268 3.44 -6.84 6.51
N ARG A 269 3.05 -6.78 7.80
CA ARG A 269 3.38 -5.65 8.67
C ARG A 269 4.85 -5.69 9.07
N ASP A 270 5.43 -6.87 9.34
CA ASP A 270 6.88 -7.04 9.56
C ASP A 270 7.67 -6.57 8.33
N TRP A 271 7.22 -6.97 7.13
CA TRP A 271 7.81 -6.49 5.88
C TRP A 271 7.70 -4.98 5.75
N LEU A 272 6.51 -4.40 6.00
CA LEU A 272 6.28 -2.96 5.90
C LEU A 272 7.19 -2.17 6.87
N PHE A 273 7.26 -2.60 8.14
CA PHE A 273 8.05 -1.94 9.17
C PHE A 273 9.58 -2.08 8.98
N ALA A 274 10.01 -3.03 8.16
CA ALA A 274 11.41 -3.16 7.76
C ALA A 274 11.81 -2.14 6.68
N GLN A 275 10.85 -1.46 6.05
CA GLN A 275 11.14 -0.48 4.99
C GLN A 275 11.44 0.89 5.58
N HIS A 276 12.45 1.53 5.02
CA HIS A 276 12.84 2.91 5.34
C HIS A 276 13.10 3.66 4.03
N LYS A 277 12.88 4.98 4.04
CA LYS A 277 13.33 5.78 2.89
C LYS A 277 14.83 5.62 2.70
N THR A 278 15.25 5.34 1.49
CA THR A 278 16.66 5.44 1.10
C THR A 278 17.01 6.90 0.95
N ARG A 279 17.95 7.37 1.74
CA ARG A 279 18.52 8.74 1.62
C ARG A 279 19.39 8.84 0.38
#